data_c7cbc92716edf225f8fc61e78d643b22
#
_entry.id   c7cbc92716edf225f8fc61e78d643b22
#
_cell.length_a   1.000
_cell.length_b   1.000
_cell.length_c   1.000
_cell.angle_alpha   90.00
_cell.angle_beta   90.00
_cell.angle_gamma   90.00
#
_symmetry.space_group_name_H-M   'P 1'
#
loop_
_entity.id
_entity.type
_entity.pdbx_description
1 polymer ?
#
loop_
_entity_poly.entity_id
_entity_poly.type
_entity_poly.pdbx_seq_one_letter_code
_entity_poly.pdbx_strand_id
1 'polypeptide(L)'
;KEHIDWFKSLPIALEFEGFNVIHACWHEPSLNMLEKRDNGYFLSDSQWESAWDENSPLGQAIETLCKGAERTLPNGITFLDPNGVERKKARVCWWNREPSSWVEYMRAPGVDMTQFESLEVPSNHEFTIEKPTLFGHYWMTGVPSILSPLTACLDFSIAAHPMGYLACYEFRSGDTELSNDRLHFVQG
;
A
#
# COMPACT_ATOMS: atom_id res chain seq x y z
N LYS A 1 8.33 -7.06 27.09
CA LYS A 1 9.15 -8.04 26.33
C LYS A 1 8.25 -8.95 25.50
N GLU A 2 7.24 -9.58 26.09
CA GLU A 2 6.30 -10.50 25.43
C GLU A 2 5.60 -9.89 24.19
N HIS A 3 5.10 -8.65 24.27
CA HIS A 3 4.49 -7.96 23.13
C HIS A 3 5.48 -7.69 22.00
N ILE A 4 6.74 -7.36 22.33
CA ILE A 4 7.77 -7.13 21.31
C ILE A 4 8.11 -8.46 20.61
N ASP A 5 8.22 -9.54 21.35
CA ASP A 5 8.50 -10.87 20.79
C ASP A 5 7.32 -11.32 19.87
N TRP A 6 6.07 -10.99 20.26
CA TRP A 6 4.90 -11.23 19.42
C TRP A 6 4.94 -10.36 18.15
N PHE A 7 5.21 -9.05 18.23
CA PHE A 7 5.34 -8.19 17.04
C PHE A 7 6.40 -8.71 16.06
N LYS A 8 7.52 -9.21 16.59
CA LYS A 8 8.59 -9.80 15.77
C LYS A 8 8.17 -11.09 15.07
N SER A 9 7.14 -11.76 15.56
CA SER A 9 6.61 -12.98 14.94
C SER A 9 5.59 -12.72 13.84
N LEU A 10 5.13 -11.47 13.66
CA LEU A 10 4.15 -11.14 12.64
C LEU A 10 4.82 -11.02 11.26
N PRO A 11 4.15 -11.54 10.20
CA PRO A 11 4.63 -11.35 8.83
C PRO A 11 4.43 -9.91 8.37
N ILE A 12 5.35 -9.41 7.54
CA ILE A 12 5.22 -8.13 6.83
C ILE A 12 4.21 -8.27 5.68
N ALA A 13 4.21 -9.42 5.02
CA ALA A 13 3.28 -9.75 3.96
C ALA A 13 2.93 -11.24 4.00
N LEU A 14 1.78 -11.60 3.45
CA LEU A 14 1.34 -12.99 3.28
C LEU A 14 1.11 -13.27 1.78
N GLU A 15 1.62 -14.38 1.32
CA GLU A 15 1.46 -14.86 -0.05
C GLU A 15 0.83 -16.25 -0.03
N PHE A 16 -0.44 -16.32 -0.41
CA PHE A 16 -1.17 -17.58 -0.59
C PHE A 16 -1.13 -18.03 -2.06
N GLU A 17 -1.56 -19.25 -2.34
CA GLU A 17 -1.61 -19.78 -3.70
C GLU A 17 -2.44 -18.88 -4.63
N GLY A 18 -3.60 -18.42 -4.18
CA GLY A 18 -4.55 -17.64 -4.98
C GLY A 18 -4.52 -16.13 -4.76
N PHE A 19 -3.89 -15.62 -3.70
CA PHE A 19 -3.91 -14.18 -3.40
C PHE A 19 -2.78 -13.74 -2.47
N ASN A 20 -2.55 -12.45 -2.44
CA ASN A 20 -1.57 -11.78 -1.58
C ASN A 20 -2.26 -10.85 -0.57
N VAL A 21 -1.64 -10.67 0.59
CA VAL A 21 -2.05 -9.67 1.59
C VAL A 21 -0.82 -8.91 2.06
N ILE A 22 -0.93 -7.58 2.08
CA ILE A 22 0.13 -6.72 2.58
C ILE A 22 -0.46 -5.49 3.29
N HIS A 23 0.35 -4.86 4.15
CA HIS A 23 -0.13 -3.65 4.83
C HIS A 23 -0.34 -2.48 3.86
N ALA A 24 0.63 -2.16 2.98
CA ALA A 24 0.53 -1.01 2.09
C ALA A 24 0.85 -1.28 0.61
N CYS A 25 2.04 -1.79 0.28
CA CYS A 25 2.48 -1.89 -1.12
C CYS A 25 3.14 -3.24 -1.40
N TRP A 26 2.62 -3.98 -2.38
CA TRP A 26 3.25 -5.20 -2.88
C TRP A 26 4.38 -4.85 -3.83
N HIS A 27 5.60 -4.96 -3.35
CA HIS A 27 6.80 -4.64 -4.12
C HIS A 27 7.81 -5.78 -4.04
N GLU A 28 7.89 -6.59 -5.09
CA GLU A 28 8.71 -7.82 -5.11
C GLU A 28 10.19 -7.58 -4.76
N PRO A 29 10.87 -6.55 -5.30
CA PRO A 29 12.26 -6.30 -4.92
C PRO A 29 12.44 -6.08 -3.41
N SER A 30 11.49 -5.41 -2.74
CA SER A 30 11.50 -5.22 -1.28
C SER A 30 11.17 -6.51 -0.53
N LEU A 31 10.20 -7.29 -1.00
CA LEU A 31 9.85 -8.59 -0.40
C LEU A 31 11.01 -9.58 -0.47
N ASN A 32 11.76 -9.58 -1.57
CA ASN A 32 12.93 -10.45 -1.77
C ASN A 32 14.10 -10.15 -0.82
N MET A 33 14.06 -9.04 -0.09
CA MET A 33 15.02 -8.73 0.98
C MET A 33 14.64 -9.38 2.32
N LEU A 34 13.43 -9.91 2.44
CA LEU A 34 12.89 -10.53 3.65
C LEU A 34 13.07 -12.05 3.63
N GLU A 35 13.00 -12.66 4.80
CA GLU A 35 12.98 -14.11 4.92
C GLU A 35 11.58 -14.65 4.60
N LYS A 36 11.48 -15.50 3.57
CA LYS A 36 10.23 -16.19 3.26
C LYS A 36 10.14 -17.48 4.05
N ARG A 37 9.10 -17.62 4.86
CA ARG A 37 8.76 -18.83 5.61
C ARG A 37 7.30 -19.18 5.38
N ASP A 38 7.01 -20.38 4.94
CA ASP A 38 5.66 -20.81 4.55
C ASP A 38 4.99 -19.80 3.61
N ASN A 39 3.87 -19.24 4.03
CA ASN A 39 3.11 -18.22 3.28
C ASN A 39 3.47 -16.79 3.67
N GLY A 40 4.50 -16.55 4.50
CA GLY A 40 4.80 -15.22 5.04
C GLY A 40 6.20 -14.71 4.73
N TYR A 41 6.34 -13.39 4.70
CA TYR A 41 7.60 -12.66 4.61
C TYR A 41 7.88 -12.02 5.96
N PHE A 42 9.06 -12.27 6.53
CA PHE A 42 9.44 -11.90 7.88
C PHE A 42 10.79 -11.19 7.92
N LEU A 43 11.00 -10.38 8.93
CA LEU A 43 12.34 -9.95 9.32
C LEU A 43 13.01 -11.06 10.13
N SER A 44 14.23 -11.44 9.76
CA SER A 44 15.07 -12.28 10.60
C SER A 44 15.59 -11.48 11.81
N ASP A 45 16.07 -12.17 12.86
CA ASP A 45 16.60 -11.49 14.04
C ASP A 45 17.76 -10.55 13.73
N SER A 46 18.59 -10.88 12.74
CA SER A 46 19.73 -10.05 12.32
C SER A 46 19.32 -8.83 11.48
N GLN A 47 18.11 -8.77 10.96
CA GLN A 47 17.63 -7.70 10.08
C GLN A 47 16.99 -6.54 10.85
N TRP A 48 16.60 -6.72 12.12
CA TRP A 48 15.86 -5.70 12.86
C TRP A 48 16.59 -4.37 12.99
N GLU A 49 17.91 -4.37 13.23
CA GLU A 49 18.69 -3.14 13.34
C GLU A 49 18.69 -2.36 12.02
N SER A 50 18.96 -3.04 10.90
CA SER A 50 18.96 -2.42 9.57
C SER A 50 17.54 -1.99 9.11
N ALA A 51 16.50 -2.70 9.55
CA ALA A 51 15.12 -2.35 9.23
C ALA A 51 14.66 -1.02 9.88
N TRP A 52 15.28 -0.63 11.00
CA TRP A 52 15.02 0.66 11.65
C TRP A 52 15.82 1.84 11.08
N ASP A 53 16.88 1.58 10.32
CA ASP A 53 17.63 2.63 9.65
C ASP A 53 16.99 2.97 8.30
N GLU A 54 16.27 4.08 8.24
CA GLU A 54 15.59 4.57 7.02
C GLU A 54 16.56 4.82 5.84
N ASN A 55 17.87 4.96 6.11
CA ASN A 55 18.89 5.11 5.07
C ASN A 55 19.41 3.78 4.56
N SER A 56 19.17 2.69 5.26
CA SER A 56 19.56 1.36 4.80
C SER A 56 18.66 0.88 3.65
N PRO A 57 19.16 0.04 2.73
CA PRO A 57 18.31 -0.58 1.71
C PRO A 57 17.13 -1.36 2.30
N LEU A 58 17.34 -2.07 3.42
CA LEU A 58 16.27 -2.82 4.08
C LEU A 58 15.25 -1.91 4.75
N GLY A 59 15.68 -0.81 5.41
CA GLY A 59 14.77 0.17 5.98
C GLY A 59 13.88 0.82 4.90
N GLN A 60 14.46 1.18 3.75
CA GLN A 60 13.71 1.68 2.60
C GLN A 60 12.72 0.65 2.04
N ALA A 61 13.10 -0.63 2.03
CA ALA A 61 12.20 -1.71 1.65
C ALA A 61 11.01 -1.83 2.62
N ILE A 62 11.25 -1.79 3.93
CA ILE A 62 10.20 -1.80 4.96
C ILE A 62 9.29 -0.58 4.86
N GLU A 63 9.85 0.62 4.65
CA GLU A 63 9.05 1.82 4.40
C GLU A 63 8.11 1.63 3.20
N THR A 64 8.61 1.09 2.08
CA THR A 64 7.81 0.80 0.90
C THR A 64 6.70 -0.21 1.19
N LEU A 65 7.00 -1.33 1.84
CA LEU A 65 6.04 -2.40 2.13
C LEU A 65 4.96 -1.97 3.14
N CYS A 66 5.34 -1.17 4.14
CA CYS A 66 4.47 -0.81 5.26
C CYS A 66 3.81 0.57 5.12
N LYS A 67 4.39 1.50 4.36
CA LYS A 67 3.85 2.86 4.20
C LYS A 67 3.50 3.21 2.74
N GLY A 68 3.85 2.34 1.79
CA GLY A 68 3.67 2.58 0.37
C GLY A 68 4.87 3.26 -0.28
N ALA A 69 5.06 3.00 -1.57
CA ALA A 69 6.11 3.66 -2.35
C ALA A 69 5.82 5.16 -2.47
N GLU A 70 6.85 5.98 -2.29
CA GLU A 70 6.75 7.43 -2.41
C GLU A 70 7.62 7.96 -3.54
N ARG A 71 7.14 9.00 -4.22
CA ARG A 71 7.88 9.74 -5.24
C ARG A 71 7.79 11.23 -4.98
N THR A 72 8.83 11.95 -5.35
CA THR A 72 8.89 13.42 -5.22
C THR A 72 7.84 14.06 -6.12
N LEU A 73 7.11 15.05 -5.57
CA LEU A 73 6.18 15.86 -6.35
C LEU A 73 6.94 16.72 -7.37
N PRO A 74 6.37 16.92 -8.57
CA PRO A 74 6.98 17.78 -9.58
C PRO A 74 7.17 19.22 -9.11
N ASN A 75 8.06 19.95 -9.79
CA ASN A 75 8.27 21.38 -9.62
C ASN A 75 8.60 21.85 -8.19
N GLY A 76 9.07 20.93 -7.32
CA GLY A 76 9.40 21.26 -5.93
C GLY A 76 8.18 21.58 -5.05
N ILE A 77 6.99 21.20 -5.48
CA ILE A 77 5.77 21.38 -4.70
C ILE A 77 5.80 20.53 -3.43
N THR A 78 5.26 21.11 -2.37
CA THR A 78 5.12 20.47 -1.06
C THR A 78 3.68 20.54 -0.59
N PHE A 79 3.31 19.70 0.37
CA PHE A 79 2.01 19.74 1.04
C PHE A 79 2.17 19.45 2.53
N LEU A 80 1.17 19.86 3.32
CA LEU A 80 1.13 19.51 4.73
C LEU A 80 0.37 18.19 4.90
N ASP A 81 0.97 17.24 5.61
CA ASP A 81 0.25 16.04 6.02
C ASP A 81 -0.79 16.38 7.15
N PRO A 82 -1.66 15.44 7.55
CA PRO A 82 -2.64 15.67 8.60
C PRO A 82 -2.06 16.13 9.95
N ASN A 83 -0.78 15.90 10.18
CA ASN A 83 -0.06 16.33 11.39
C ASN A 83 0.62 17.71 11.22
N GLY A 84 0.44 18.36 10.07
CA GLY A 84 1.06 19.65 9.76
C GLY A 84 2.54 19.57 9.36
N VAL A 85 3.05 18.37 9.03
CA VAL A 85 4.43 18.19 8.57
C VAL A 85 4.51 18.40 7.07
N GLU A 86 5.45 19.25 6.63
CA GLU A 86 5.69 19.51 5.22
C GLU A 86 6.28 18.27 4.53
N ARG A 87 5.64 17.84 3.45
CA ARG A 87 6.01 16.69 2.64
C ARG A 87 6.37 17.09 1.22
N LYS A 88 7.48 16.57 0.71
CA LYS A 88 7.95 16.72 -0.67
C LYS A 88 7.66 15.51 -1.54
N LYS A 89 7.29 14.39 -0.90
CA LYS A 89 6.99 13.11 -1.54
C LYS A 89 5.53 12.74 -1.29
N ALA A 90 4.91 12.12 -2.26
CA ALA A 90 3.56 11.59 -2.17
C ALA A 90 3.55 10.09 -2.48
N ARG A 91 2.55 9.39 -1.95
CA ARG A 91 2.41 7.95 -2.16
C ARG A 91 1.95 7.65 -3.56
N VAL A 92 2.61 6.69 -4.20
CA VAL A 92 2.26 6.19 -5.53
C VAL A 92 1.04 5.29 -5.45
N CYS A 93 0.12 5.40 -6.41
CA CYS A 93 -0.98 4.49 -6.62
C CYS A 93 -0.47 3.24 -7.37
N TRP A 94 0.38 2.44 -6.72
CA TRP A 94 1.13 1.33 -7.29
C TRP A 94 0.25 0.26 -7.97
N TRP A 95 -1.03 0.18 -7.60
CA TRP A 95 -2.03 -0.72 -8.20
C TRP A 95 -2.47 -0.28 -9.60
N ASN A 96 -2.20 0.96 -10.02
CA ASN A 96 -2.45 1.45 -11.37
C ASN A 96 -1.14 1.52 -12.14
N ARG A 97 -0.90 0.55 -13.01
CA ARG A 97 0.37 0.41 -13.74
C ARG A 97 0.55 1.46 -14.84
N GLU A 98 -0.54 1.90 -15.45
CA GLU A 98 -0.55 2.86 -16.56
C GLU A 98 -1.53 4.00 -16.24
N PRO A 99 -1.19 4.86 -15.27
CA PRO A 99 -2.03 5.98 -14.93
C PRO A 99 -2.10 6.98 -16.08
N SER A 100 -3.29 7.49 -16.37
CA SER A 100 -3.52 8.49 -17.41
C SER A 100 -3.41 9.92 -16.91
N SER A 101 -3.33 10.10 -15.60
CA SER A 101 -3.26 11.40 -14.94
C SER A 101 -2.45 11.34 -13.64
N TRP A 102 -2.00 12.49 -13.17
CA TRP A 102 -1.29 12.59 -11.89
C TRP A 102 -2.14 12.19 -10.69
N VAL A 103 -3.46 12.37 -10.74
CA VAL A 103 -4.40 11.90 -9.71
C VAL A 103 -4.43 10.38 -9.64
N GLU A 104 -4.31 9.71 -10.78
CA GLU A 104 -4.24 8.26 -10.87
C GLU A 104 -2.85 7.71 -10.53
N TYR A 105 -1.80 8.53 -10.68
CA TYR A 105 -0.42 8.15 -10.41
C TYR A 105 -0.08 8.18 -8.91
N MET A 106 -0.49 9.24 -8.20
CA MET A 106 -0.11 9.42 -6.79
C MET A 106 -1.18 10.13 -5.96
N ARG A 107 -1.10 9.95 -4.65
CA ARG A 107 -1.98 10.56 -3.66
C ARG A 107 -1.22 11.61 -2.84
N ALA A 108 -1.56 12.87 -3.06
CA ALA A 108 -1.04 14.01 -2.32
C ALA A 108 -2.24 14.82 -1.76
N PRO A 109 -2.75 14.51 -0.56
CA PRO A 109 -3.90 15.20 0.01
C PRO A 109 -3.69 16.72 0.07
N GLY A 110 -4.69 17.46 -0.41
CA GLY A 110 -4.62 18.94 -0.42
C GLY A 110 -3.81 19.57 -1.55
N VAL A 111 -3.17 18.76 -2.40
CA VAL A 111 -2.50 19.25 -3.62
C VAL A 111 -3.51 19.26 -4.78
N ASP A 112 -3.60 20.38 -5.47
CA ASP A 112 -4.30 20.45 -6.74
C ASP A 112 -3.44 19.78 -7.83
N MET A 113 -3.80 18.54 -8.15
CA MET A 113 -3.04 17.75 -9.11
C MET A 113 -3.22 18.21 -10.56
N THR A 114 -4.21 19.09 -10.85
CA THR A 114 -4.42 19.62 -12.22
C THR A 114 -3.26 20.51 -12.67
N GLN A 115 -2.52 21.09 -11.73
CA GLN A 115 -1.30 21.85 -12.04
C GLN A 115 -0.20 21.03 -12.75
N PHE A 116 -0.31 19.71 -12.75
CA PHE A 116 0.63 18.81 -13.41
C PHE A 116 0.13 18.26 -14.75
N GLU A 117 -1.05 18.64 -15.22
CA GLU A 117 -1.64 18.11 -16.47
C GLU A 117 -0.76 18.28 -17.71
N SER A 118 0.11 19.30 -17.72
CA SER A 118 1.08 19.51 -18.81
C SER A 118 2.34 18.65 -18.73
N LEU A 119 2.52 17.91 -17.64
CA LEU A 119 3.67 17.04 -17.43
C LEU A 119 3.33 15.61 -17.83
N GLU A 120 4.33 14.91 -18.38
CA GLU A 120 4.22 13.48 -18.64
C GLU A 120 3.95 12.72 -17.32
N VAL A 121 2.96 11.83 -17.34
CA VAL A 121 2.62 10.98 -16.20
C VAL A 121 3.53 9.77 -16.21
N PRO A 122 4.28 9.50 -15.14
CA PRO A 122 5.12 8.30 -15.07
C PRO A 122 4.27 7.02 -15.03
N SER A 123 4.81 5.92 -15.54
CA SER A 123 4.22 4.59 -15.36
C SER A 123 4.62 3.98 -14.01
N ASN A 124 3.85 2.98 -13.58
CA ASN A 124 4.11 2.16 -12.39
C ASN A 124 4.50 0.72 -12.77
N HIS A 125 5.19 0.52 -13.89
CA HIS A 125 5.55 -0.82 -14.39
C HIS A 125 6.48 -1.60 -13.45
N GLU A 126 7.14 -0.93 -12.53
CA GLU A 126 7.97 -1.54 -11.48
C GLU A 126 7.15 -2.37 -10.48
N PHE A 127 5.84 -2.14 -10.39
CA PHE A 127 4.96 -2.92 -9.53
C PHE A 127 4.28 -4.02 -10.33
N THR A 128 4.73 -5.26 -10.11
CA THR A 128 4.14 -6.44 -10.76
C THR A 128 3.05 -7.02 -9.88
N ILE A 129 1.84 -7.16 -10.44
CA ILE A 129 0.68 -7.73 -9.75
C ILE A 129 0.19 -8.90 -10.60
N GLU A 130 0.53 -10.12 -10.19
CA GLU A 130 0.23 -11.34 -10.94
C GLU A 130 -1.04 -12.05 -10.46
N LYS A 131 -1.46 -11.78 -9.22
CA LYS A 131 -2.64 -12.37 -8.59
C LYS A 131 -3.34 -11.38 -7.65
N PRO A 132 -4.59 -11.63 -7.27
CA PRO A 132 -5.34 -10.81 -6.35
C PRO A 132 -4.52 -10.38 -5.13
N THR A 133 -4.45 -9.08 -4.88
CA THR A 133 -3.67 -8.49 -3.78
C THR A 133 -4.54 -7.55 -2.96
N LEU A 134 -4.69 -7.89 -1.68
CA LEU A 134 -5.43 -7.11 -0.69
C LEU A 134 -4.46 -6.28 0.14
N PHE A 135 -4.77 -5.00 0.34
CA PHE A 135 -3.91 -4.10 1.10
C PHE A 135 -4.72 -3.04 1.86
N GLY A 136 -4.07 -2.23 2.69
CA GLY A 136 -4.66 -1.14 3.47
C GLY A 136 -3.82 0.13 3.44
N HIS A 137 -3.80 0.88 4.56
CA HIS A 137 -2.93 2.03 4.82
C HIS A 137 -3.21 3.31 4.00
N TYR A 138 -3.91 3.24 2.88
CA TYR A 138 -4.10 4.38 1.96
C TYR A 138 -5.26 5.30 2.32
N TRP A 139 -5.98 5.00 3.39
CA TRP A 139 -7.07 5.83 3.92
C TRP A 139 -8.04 6.25 2.83
N MET A 140 -8.59 5.26 2.13
CA MET A 140 -9.56 5.49 1.07
C MET A 140 -10.81 6.17 1.63
N THR A 141 -11.49 6.91 0.76
CA THR A 141 -12.76 7.60 1.07
C THR A 141 -13.83 7.20 0.06
N GLY A 142 -15.09 7.44 0.42
CA GLY A 142 -16.23 7.03 -0.39
C GLY A 142 -16.65 5.59 -0.13
N VAL A 143 -17.62 5.11 -0.90
CA VAL A 143 -18.14 3.74 -0.78
C VAL A 143 -17.06 2.73 -1.22
N PRO A 144 -16.78 1.69 -0.40
CA PRO A 144 -15.78 0.69 -0.75
C PRO A 144 -16.03 0.01 -2.10
N SER A 145 -14.97 -0.07 -2.91
CA SER A 145 -14.96 -0.79 -4.19
C SER A 145 -13.58 -1.36 -4.46
N ILE A 146 -13.51 -2.42 -5.28
CA ILE A 146 -12.21 -2.91 -5.78
C ILE A 146 -11.57 -1.85 -6.69
N LEU A 147 -10.25 -1.85 -6.77
CA LEU A 147 -9.50 -0.90 -7.60
C LEU A 147 -9.23 -1.44 -9.01
N SER A 148 -9.09 -2.75 -9.10
CA SER A 148 -8.95 -3.50 -10.34
C SER A 148 -9.33 -4.97 -10.11
N PRO A 149 -9.41 -5.81 -11.15
CA PRO A 149 -9.58 -7.26 -10.96
C PRO A 149 -8.52 -7.91 -10.08
N LEU A 150 -7.36 -7.28 -9.92
CA LEU A 150 -6.26 -7.83 -9.12
C LEU A 150 -5.94 -7.04 -7.85
N THR A 151 -6.65 -5.94 -7.54
CA THR A 151 -6.30 -5.12 -6.37
C THR A 151 -7.51 -4.56 -5.64
N ALA A 152 -7.48 -4.65 -4.31
CA ALA A 152 -8.44 -3.96 -3.45
C ALA A 152 -7.74 -3.42 -2.19
N CYS A 153 -7.97 -2.14 -1.91
CA CYS A 153 -7.66 -1.54 -0.60
C CYS A 153 -8.84 -1.80 0.34
N LEU A 154 -8.55 -2.26 1.57
CA LEU A 154 -9.58 -2.52 2.58
C LEU A 154 -9.61 -1.44 3.69
N ASP A 155 -8.74 -0.43 3.61
CA ASP A 155 -8.69 0.69 4.55
C ASP A 155 -9.53 1.86 4.02
N PHE A 156 -10.76 1.96 4.50
CA PHE A 156 -11.71 3.04 4.21
C PHE A 156 -11.93 3.98 5.39
N SER A 157 -10.86 4.23 6.16
CA SER A 157 -10.76 5.30 7.16
C SER A 157 -11.78 5.22 8.29
N ILE A 158 -12.28 4.03 8.67
CA ILE A 158 -13.33 3.85 9.71
C ILE A 158 -12.96 4.53 11.03
N ALA A 159 -11.68 4.51 11.41
CA ALA A 159 -11.20 5.07 12.68
C ALA A 159 -10.90 6.58 12.61
N ALA A 160 -10.76 7.13 11.41
CA ALA A 160 -10.29 8.51 11.20
C ALA A 160 -11.36 9.45 10.60
N HIS A 161 -12.44 8.91 10.04
CA HIS A 161 -13.45 9.68 9.33
C HIS A 161 -14.87 9.27 9.74
N PRO A 162 -15.78 10.23 10.07
CA PRO A 162 -17.16 9.93 10.45
C PRO A 162 -17.99 9.17 9.40
N MET A 163 -17.56 9.25 8.14
CA MET A 163 -18.17 8.56 7.00
C MET A 163 -17.31 7.40 6.52
N GLY A 164 -16.41 6.90 7.36
CA GLY A 164 -15.54 5.77 7.03
C GLY A 164 -16.30 4.44 7.05
N TYR A 165 -15.69 3.43 6.47
CA TYR A 165 -16.25 2.08 6.41
C TYR A 165 -15.23 1.07 6.95
N LEU A 166 -15.75 0.07 7.68
CA LEU A 166 -15.04 -1.17 7.93
C LEU A 166 -15.31 -2.10 6.75
N ALA A 167 -14.27 -2.47 6.02
CA ALA A 167 -14.39 -3.32 4.85
C ALA A 167 -13.65 -4.64 5.03
N CYS A 168 -14.19 -5.70 4.45
CA CYS A 168 -13.52 -6.99 4.34
C CYS A 168 -13.81 -7.63 2.98
N TYR A 169 -12.94 -8.53 2.54
CA TYR A 169 -13.08 -9.26 1.28
C TYR A 169 -13.22 -10.75 1.53
N GLU A 170 -14.25 -11.38 0.93
CA GLU A 170 -14.43 -12.83 0.95
C GLU A 170 -13.71 -13.45 -0.25
N PHE A 171 -12.52 -14.01 -0.04
CA PHE A 171 -11.78 -14.75 -1.06
C PHE A 171 -12.18 -16.23 -1.04
N ARG A 172 -12.48 -16.82 -2.20
CA ARG A 172 -12.80 -18.23 -2.33
C ARG A 172 -11.70 -18.95 -3.12
N SER A 173 -11.48 -20.21 -2.76
CA SER A 173 -10.52 -21.05 -3.49
C SER A 173 -10.91 -21.15 -4.96
N GLY A 174 -9.92 -20.90 -5.83
CA GLY A 174 -10.11 -20.87 -7.27
C GLY A 174 -10.47 -19.49 -7.86
N ASP A 175 -10.69 -18.47 -7.03
CA ASP A 175 -10.82 -17.10 -7.54
C ASP A 175 -9.48 -16.63 -8.13
N THR A 176 -9.51 -16.11 -9.34
CA THR A 176 -8.35 -15.54 -10.04
C THR A 176 -8.44 -14.02 -10.16
N GLU A 177 -9.60 -13.45 -9.86
CA GLU A 177 -9.89 -12.03 -9.91
C GLU A 177 -10.78 -11.62 -8.73
N LEU A 178 -10.68 -10.36 -8.33
CA LEU A 178 -11.55 -9.74 -7.32
C LEU A 178 -12.85 -9.26 -7.95
N SER A 179 -13.92 -9.23 -7.14
CA SER A 179 -15.25 -8.73 -7.54
C SER A 179 -15.86 -7.90 -6.40
N ASN A 180 -16.59 -6.85 -6.76
CA ASN A 180 -17.34 -6.05 -5.80
C ASN A 180 -18.41 -6.85 -5.05
N ASP A 181 -18.92 -7.92 -5.61
CA ASP A 181 -19.90 -8.82 -4.96
C ASP A 181 -19.34 -9.54 -3.73
N ARG A 182 -18.00 -9.59 -3.60
CA ARG A 182 -17.26 -10.20 -2.48
C ARG A 182 -16.69 -9.19 -1.51
N LEU A 183 -16.83 -7.90 -1.78
CA LEU A 183 -16.42 -6.82 -0.90
C LEU A 183 -17.58 -6.46 0.02
N HIS A 184 -17.45 -6.77 1.30
CA HIS A 184 -18.44 -6.50 2.35
C HIS A 184 -17.98 -5.31 3.18
N PHE A 185 -18.90 -4.45 3.55
CA PHE A 185 -18.57 -3.29 4.37
C PHE A 185 -19.75 -2.80 5.21
N VAL A 186 -19.43 -2.13 6.30
CA VAL A 186 -20.38 -1.41 7.15
C VAL A 186 -19.86 0.00 7.40
N GLN A 187 -20.76 0.96 7.43
CA GLN A 187 -20.44 2.34 7.78
C GLN A 187 -20.34 2.47 9.30
N GLY A 188 -19.39 3.28 9.78
CA GLY A 188 -19.23 3.57 11.21
C GLY A 188 -20.26 4.54 11.77
#